data_cbcc10fb48d96dad0b4a658fe29c946c
#
_entry.id   cbcc10fb48d96dad0b4a658fe29c946c
#
_cell.length_a   1.000
_cell.length_b   1.000
_cell.length_c   1.000
_cell.angle_alpha   90.00
_cell.angle_beta   90.00
_cell.angle_gamma   90.00
#
_symmetry.space_group_name_H-M   'P 1'
#
loop_
_entity.id
_entity.type
_entity.pdbx_description
1 polymer ?
#
loop_
_entity_poly.entity_id
_entity_poly.type
_entity_poly.pdbx_seq_one_letter_code
_entity_poly.pdbx_strand_id
1 'polypeptide(L)'
;MTNNKPNFVLVHGAWHGGWIWKEVADLLIYQGYNVTCPTQTGLGERKHLLSSEITLDTYIDDIINHILLEDLENIILVGHSFAGSIISGVADRLKERINKLVYFDAMILSSGQSPFDIAPKEIVKERTALAEKSEGKLSIPPPSPEAFGVFDIRKSLILASKLTPHPVSTFKSKLNLENEIGNGLSVSYIFCTDPVYQSLESSRVSVRKMNWPIFELKAGHNAMFTHPKETLNLLMKICN
;
A
#
# COMPACT_ATOMS: atom_id res chain seq x y z
N MET A 1 -10.13 24.45 19.92
CA MET A 1 -10.61 23.08 20.19
C MET A 1 -9.73 22.16 19.36
N THR A 2 -8.85 21.40 19.99
CA THR A 2 -8.03 20.42 19.29
C THR A 2 -8.96 19.36 18.70
N ASN A 3 -8.93 19.21 17.39
CA ASN A 3 -9.69 18.15 16.70
C ASN A 3 -9.15 16.80 17.20
N ASN A 4 -9.91 16.12 18.05
CA ASN A 4 -9.48 14.87 18.69
C ASN A 4 -9.61 13.65 17.73
N LYS A 5 -9.92 13.89 16.46
CA LYS A 5 -9.99 12.85 15.43
C LYS A 5 -8.59 12.42 15.00
N PRO A 6 -8.39 11.13 14.71
CA PRO A 6 -7.11 10.66 14.18
C PRO A 6 -6.81 11.24 12.79
N ASN A 7 -5.52 11.30 12.46
CA ASN A 7 -5.03 11.62 11.12
C ASN A 7 -4.98 10.35 10.28
N PHE A 8 -5.42 10.40 9.03
CA PHE A 8 -5.25 9.29 8.09
C PHE A 8 -4.01 9.53 7.22
N VAL A 9 -3.12 8.54 7.16
CA VAL A 9 -2.04 8.47 6.18
C VAL A 9 -2.31 7.26 5.28
N LEU A 10 -2.66 7.53 4.01
CA LEU A 10 -3.07 6.52 3.03
C LEU A 10 -1.93 6.24 2.05
N VAL A 11 -1.29 5.08 2.20
CA VAL A 11 -0.10 4.69 1.45
C VAL A 11 -0.48 3.78 0.29
N HIS A 12 -0.10 4.16 -0.94
CA HIS A 12 -0.46 3.45 -2.15
C HIS A 12 0.43 2.23 -2.43
N GLY A 13 -0.07 1.28 -3.22
CA GLY A 13 0.66 0.09 -3.67
C GLY A 13 1.60 0.34 -4.85
N ALA A 14 2.20 -0.74 -5.35
CA ALA A 14 3.09 -0.69 -6.51
C ALA A 14 2.41 -0.07 -7.74
N TRP A 15 3.19 0.61 -8.59
CA TRP A 15 2.79 1.29 -9.83
C TRP A 15 1.87 2.51 -9.68
N HIS A 16 1.34 2.78 -8.50
CA HIS A 16 0.41 3.87 -8.23
C HIS A 16 1.13 5.14 -7.75
N GLY A 17 0.38 6.10 -7.30
CA GLY A 17 0.77 7.29 -6.54
C GLY A 17 -0.35 7.64 -5.56
N GLY A 18 -0.18 8.64 -4.72
CA GLY A 18 -1.19 9.07 -3.75
C GLY A 18 -2.56 9.37 -4.37
N TRP A 19 -2.58 9.73 -5.66
CA TRP A 19 -3.78 10.00 -6.44
C TRP A 19 -4.83 8.86 -6.43
N ILE A 20 -4.42 7.60 -6.20
CA ILE A 20 -5.34 6.45 -6.17
C ILE A 20 -6.33 6.52 -5.00
N TRP A 21 -5.94 7.19 -3.93
CA TRP A 21 -6.73 7.38 -2.73
C TRP A 21 -7.64 8.61 -2.77
N LYS A 22 -7.55 9.45 -3.82
CA LYS A 22 -8.17 10.78 -3.86
C LYS A 22 -9.65 10.76 -3.47
N GLU A 23 -10.47 9.88 -4.04
CA GLU A 23 -11.92 9.84 -3.76
C GLU A 23 -12.20 9.45 -2.30
N VAL A 24 -11.44 8.50 -1.74
CA VAL A 24 -11.57 8.10 -0.33
C VAL A 24 -11.09 9.23 0.58
N ALA A 25 -9.99 9.88 0.24
CA ALA A 25 -9.46 11.02 1.00
C ALA A 25 -10.46 12.18 1.03
N ASP A 26 -11.05 12.56 -0.12
CA ASP A 26 -12.07 13.61 -0.20
C ASP A 26 -13.28 13.28 0.70
N LEU A 27 -13.71 12.03 0.72
CA LEU A 27 -14.82 11.56 1.56
C LEU A 27 -14.46 11.60 3.07
N LEU A 28 -13.25 11.20 3.46
CA LEU A 28 -12.76 11.29 4.84
C LEU A 28 -12.62 12.75 5.30
N ILE A 29 -12.10 13.63 4.42
CA ILE A 29 -12.01 15.08 4.69
C ILE A 29 -13.41 15.67 4.90
N TYR A 30 -14.38 15.28 4.08
CA TYR A 30 -15.78 15.71 4.26
C TYR A 30 -16.35 15.27 5.62
N GLN A 31 -15.90 14.12 6.15
CA GLN A 31 -16.22 13.67 7.50
C GLN A 31 -15.41 14.40 8.61
N GLY A 32 -14.55 15.35 8.24
CA GLY A 32 -13.77 16.19 9.17
C GLY A 32 -12.50 15.53 9.69
N TYR A 33 -11.93 14.55 8.96
CA TYR A 33 -10.61 13.99 9.25
C TYR A 33 -9.52 14.77 8.52
N ASN A 34 -8.31 14.82 9.11
CA ASN A 34 -7.12 15.20 8.38
C ASN A 34 -6.60 13.97 7.62
N VAL A 35 -6.31 14.12 6.31
CA VAL A 35 -5.94 13.00 5.44
C VAL A 35 -4.79 13.40 4.54
N THR A 36 -3.76 12.57 4.48
CA THR A 36 -2.65 12.72 3.55
C THR A 36 -2.45 11.47 2.73
N CYS A 37 -1.98 11.63 1.49
CA CYS A 37 -1.75 10.55 0.53
C CYS A 37 -0.37 10.71 -0.11
N PRO A 38 0.73 10.47 0.62
CA PRO A 38 2.08 10.65 0.10
C PRO A 38 2.37 9.70 -1.06
N THR A 39 3.13 10.17 -2.05
CA THR A 39 3.61 9.36 -3.17
C THR A 39 5.06 8.96 -2.93
N GLN A 40 5.37 7.66 -3.03
CA GLN A 40 6.71 7.13 -2.88
C GLN A 40 7.63 7.60 -4.02
N THR A 41 8.92 7.73 -3.71
CA THR A 41 9.98 8.14 -4.65
C THR A 41 10.02 7.23 -5.87
N GLY A 42 10.10 7.84 -7.06
CA GLY A 42 10.14 7.13 -8.35
C GLY A 42 8.79 6.67 -8.89
N LEU A 43 7.66 7.01 -8.24
CA LEU A 43 6.30 6.64 -8.64
C LEU A 43 5.41 7.88 -8.86
N GLY A 44 4.30 7.69 -9.53
CA GLY A 44 3.30 8.73 -9.78
C GLY A 44 3.91 10.02 -10.32
N GLU A 45 3.60 11.16 -9.70
CA GLU A 45 4.15 12.48 -10.05
C GLU A 45 5.66 12.60 -9.76
N ARG A 46 6.21 11.68 -8.96
CA ARG A 46 7.66 11.60 -8.65
C ARG A 46 8.42 10.62 -9.53
N LYS A 47 7.81 10.12 -10.62
CA LYS A 47 8.40 9.14 -11.55
C LYS A 47 9.76 9.56 -12.13
N HIS A 48 10.01 10.86 -12.23
CA HIS A 48 11.29 11.42 -12.70
C HIS A 48 12.48 11.10 -11.79
N LEU A 49 12.23 10.64 -10.56
CA LEU A 49 13.25 10.22 -9.60
C LEU A 49 13.57 8.72 -9.66
N LEU A 50 13.01 7.98 -10.65
CA LEU A 50 13.27 6.56 -10.82
C LEU A 50 14.77 6.28 -10.95
N SER A 51 15.31 5.41 -10.08
CA SER A 51 16.72 5.01 -10.08
C SER A 51 16.91 3.61 -9.53
N SER A 52 18.10 3.04 -9.71
CA SER A 52 18.52 1.75 -9.13
C SER A 52 18.66 1.78 -7.61
N GLU A 53 18.87 2.96 -7.05
CA GLU A 53 19.16 3.17 -5.61
C GLU A 53 17.90 3.16 -4.74
N ILE A 54 16.70 3.18 -5.36
CA ILE A 54 15.45 3.12 -4.62
C ILE A 54 15.26 1.72 -4.05
N THR A 55 15.14 1.63 -2.74
CA THR A 55 14.93 0.39 -1.99
C THR A 55 13.61 0.43 -1.23
N LEU A 56 13.26 -0.66 -0.53
CA LEU A 56 12.13 -0.67 0.39
C LEU A 56 12.33 0.32 1.54
N ASP A 57 13.59 0.47 2.02
CA ASP A 57 13.92 1.45 3.07
C ASP A 57 13.67 2.88 2.58
N THR A 58 13.98 3.21 1.31
CA THR A 58 13.64 4.51 0.72
C THR A 58 12.15 4.81 0.86
N TYR A 59 11.29 3.83 0.61
CA TYR A 59 9.84 4.01 0.73
C TYR A 59 9.37 4.13 2.19
N ILE A 60 9.99 3.40 3.10
CA ILE A 60 9.73 3.52 4.54
C ILE A 60 10.10 4.94 5.00
N ASP A 61 11.28 5.42 4.59
CA ASP A 61 11.77 6.76 4.95
C ASP A 61 10.93 7.88 4.30
N ASP A 62 10.41 7.69 3.07
CA ASP A 62 9.45 8.63 2.45
C ASP A 62 8.23 8.85 3.38
N ILE A 63 7.69 7.79 3.97
CA ILE A 63 6.50 7.88 4.83
C ILE A 63 6.87 8.39 6.23
N ILE A 64 7.99 7.96 6.81
CA ILE A 64 8.47 8.46 8.11
C ILE A 64 8.71 9.97 8.02
N ASN A 65 9.46 10.43 7.02
CA ASN A 65 9.77 11.84 6.83
C ASN A 65 8.50 12.67 6.59
N HIS A 66 7.54 12.13 5.81
CA HIS A 66 6.24 12.77 5.63
C HIS A 66 5.52 12.95 6.97
N ILE A 67 5.43 11.91 7.80
CA ILE A 67 4.78 11.97 9.12
C ILE A 67 5.46 13.00 10.04
N LEU A 68 6.79 13.00 10.08
CA LEU A 68 7.57 13.87 10.95
C LEU A 68 7.49 15.34 10.52
N LEU A 69 7.61 15.62 9.21
CA LEU A 69 7.64 16.98 8.68
C LEU A 69 6.24 17.65 8.66
N GLU A 70 5.17 16.86 8.56
CA GLU A 70 3.79 17.32 8.69
C GLU A 70 3.30 17.28 10.16
N ASP A 71 4.18 16.93 11.10
CA ASP A 71 3.90 16.80 12.55
C ASP A 71 2.61 16.01 12.85
N LEU A 72 2.45 14.87 12.17
CA LEU A 72 1.26 14.05 12.32
C LEU A 72 1.37 13.15 13.55
N GLU A 73 0.30 13.11 14.32
CA GLU A 73 0.14 12.31 15.55
C GLU A 73 -1.18 11.54 15.51
N ASN A 74 -1.34 10.53 16.38
CA ASN A 74 -2.58 9.75 16.48
C ASN A 74 -3.02 9.22 15.11
N ILE A 75 -2.11 8.55 14.39
CA ILE A 75 -2.26 8.21 12.98
C ILE A 75 -2.99 6.88 12.81
N ILE A 76 -3.96 6.85 11.90
CA ILE A 76 -4.43 5.61 11.25
C ILE A 76 -3.62 5.46 9.98
N LEU A 77 -2.66 4.55 10.00
CA LEU A 77 -1.78 4.28 8.86
C LEU A 77 -2.35 3.14 8.01
N VAL A 78 -2.78 3.47 6.80
CA VAL A 78 -3.40 2.51 5.86
C VAL A 78 -2.42 2.20 4.74
N GLY A 79 -2.07 0.93 4.55
CA GLY A 79 -1.19 0.49 3.47
C GLY A 79 -1.89 -0.45 2.51
N HIS A 80 -1.94 -0.10 1.24
CA HIS A 80 -2.53 -0.91 0.18
C HIS A 80 -1.48 -1.77 -0.52
N SER A 81 -1.77 -3.04 -0.75
CA SER A 81 -0.95 -3.90 -1.62
C SER A 81 0.51 -3.96 -1.17
N PHE A 82 1.45 -3.58 -2.03
CA PHE A 82 2.88 -3.48 -1.73
C PHE A 82 3.16 -2.65 -0.47
N ALA A 83 2.36 -1.62 -0.21
CA ALA A 83 2.55 -0.74 0.95
C ALA A 83 2.35 -1.44 2.31
N GLY A 84 1.84 -2.67 2.35
CA GLY A 84 1.85 -3.46 3.58
C GLY A 84 3.25 -3.64 4.15
N SER A 85 4.26 -3.87 3.29
CA SER A 85 5.67 -3.94 3.71
C SER A 85 6.19 -2.58 4.19
N ILE A 86 5.76 -1.49 3.56
CA ILE A 86 6.16 -0.12 3.93
C ILE A 86 5.62 0.24 5.31
N ILE A 87 4.29 0.10 5.53
CA ILE A 87 3.68 0.45 6.82
C ILE A 87 4.16 -0.43 7.97
N SER A 88 4.58 -1.68 7.67
CA SER A 88 5.24 -2.54 8.66
C SER A 88 6.57 -1.93 9.13
N GLY A 89 7.41 -1.45 8.20
CA GLY A 89 8.67 -0.79 8.53
C GLY A 89 8.48 0.56 9.21
N VAL A 90 7.46 1.33 8.82
CA VAL A 90 7.10 2.59 9.49
C VAL A 90 6.66 2.31 10.94
N ALA A 91 5.81 1.31 11.15
CA ALA A 91 5.35 0.93 12.49
C ALA A 91 6.48 0.41 13.39
N ASP A 92 7.48 -0.22 12.79
CA ASP A 92 8.67 -0.69 13.52
C ASP A 92 9.52 0.47 14.05
N ARG A 93 9.66 1.57 13.27
CA ARG A 93 10.57 2.70 13.54
C ARG A 93 9.90 3.92 14.16
N LEU A 94 8.56 4.07 14.04
CA LEU A 94 7.81 5.28 14.43
C LEU A 94 6.49 4.94 15.13
N LYS A 95 6.49 3.90 15.96
CA LYS A 95 5.32 3.36 16.65
C LYS A 95 4.52 4.42 17.41
N GLU A 96 5.22 5.32 18.09
CA GLU A 96 4.64 6.31 19.01
C GLU A 96 3.69 7.31 18.35
N ARG A 97 3.81 7.51 17.04
CA ARG A 97 2.92 8.38 16.24
C ARG A 97 1.66 7.64 15.74
N ILE A 98 1.65 6.30 15.80
CA ILE A 98 0.64 5.46 15.16
C ILE A 98 -0.35 4.93 16.19
N ASN A 99 -1.63 5.19 15.97
CA ASN A 99 -2.73 4.65 16.76
C ASN A 99 -3.15 3.27 16.24
N LYS A 100 -3.25 3.12 14.91
CA LYS A 100 -3.74 1.89 14.28
C LYS A 100 -3.09 1.65 12.92
N LEU A 101 -2.83 0.38 12.62
CA LEU A 101 -2.44 -0.10 11.29
C LEU A 101 -3.63 -0.74 10.57
N VAL A 102 -3.83 -0.39 9.31
CA VAL A 102 -4.82 -1.02 8.44
C VAL A 102 -4.12 -1.53 7.18
N TYR A 103 -4.04 -2.84 7.06
CA TYR A 103 -3.54 -3.52 5.87
C TYR A 103 -4.69 -3.70 4.88
N PHE A 104 -4.69 -2.91 3.82
CA PHE A 104 -5.75 -2.90 2.82
C PHE A 104 -5.36 -3.78 1.63
N ASP A 105 -5.87 -5.00 1.59
CA ASP A 105 -5.50 -6.04 0.60
C ASP A 105 -4.00 -6.05 0.34
N ALA A 106 -3.22 -6.18 1.42
CA ALA A 106 -1.82 -5.77 1.48
C ALA A 106 -0.86 -6.96 1.63
N MET A 107 0.37 -6.71 1.22
CA MET A 107 1.48 -7.65 1.37
C MET A 107 1.93 -7.73 2.82
N ILE A 108 2.19 -8.96 3.29
CA ILE A 108 2.72 -9.24 4.61
C ILE A 108 4.07 -9.94 4.44
N LEU A 109 5.13 -9.32 4.94
CA LEU A 109 6.50 -9.86 4.93
C LEU A 109 6.96 -10.09 6.36
N SER A 110 7.60 -11.21 6.61
CA SER A 110 8.42 -11.40 7.81
C SER A 110 9.75 -10.66 7.67
N SER A 111 10.40 -10.34 8.80
CA SER A 111 11.75 -9.75 8.79
C SER A 111 12.73 -10.63 7.98
N GLY A 112 13.54 -10.01 7.15
CA GLY A 112 14.48 -10.66 6.24
C GLY A 112 13.89 -11.12 4.89
N GLN A 113 12.56 -11.00 4.68
CA GLN A 113 11.92 -11.32 3.40
C GLN A 113 11.82 -10.10 2.50
N SER A 114 11.94 -10.35 1.19
CA SER A 114 11.60 -9.40 0.14
C SER A 114 10.23 -9.73 -0.49
N PRO A 115 9.59 -8.79 -1.20
CA PRO A 115 8.39 -9.06 -2.00
C PRO A 115 8.54 -10.25 -2.95
N PHE A 116 9.71 -10.46 -3.55
CA PHE A 116 9.97 -11.59 -4.43
C PHE A 116 10.08 -12.93 -3.70
N ASP A 117 10.46 -12.93 -2.42
CA ASP A 117 10.58 -14.18 -1.64
C ASP A 117 9.22 -14.83 -1.37
N ILE A 118 8.14 -14.04 -1.32
CA ILE A 118 6.78 -14.52 -1.05
C ILE A 118 5.89 -14.63 -2.29
N ALA A 119 6.33 -14.07 -3.42
CA ALA A 119 5.57 -14.11 -4.66
C ALA A 119 5.68 -15.50 -5.33
N PRO A 120 4.66 -15.95 -6.10
CA PRO A 120 4.75 -17.13 -6.92
C PRO A 120 5.95 -17.05 -7.87
N LYS A 121 6.68 -18.17 -8.04
CA LYS A 121 7.91 -18.23 -8.86
C LYS A 121 7.70 -17.74 -10.30
N GLU A 122 6.55 -18.03 -10.87
CA GLU A 122 6.15 -17.61 -12.21
C GLU A 122 6.06 -16.08 -12.31
N ILE A 123 5.46 -15.46 -11.30
CA ILE A 123 5.34 -13.99 -11.20
C ILE A 123 6.73 -13.35 -11.04
N VAL A 124 7.60 -13.93 -10.22
CA VAL A 124 8.98 -13.44 -10.06
C VAL A 124 9.73 -13.52 -11.38
N LYS A 125 9.63 -14.66 -12.09
CA LYS A 125 10.27 -14.86 -13.40
C LYS A 125 9.75 -13.86 -14.44
N GLU A 126 8.44 -13.68 -14.52
CA GLU A 126 7.80 -12.73 -15.44
C GLU A 126 8.26 -11.29 -15.14
N ARG A 127 8.14 -10.83 -13.89
CA ARG A 127 8.52 -9.47 -13.49
C ARG A 127 10.00 -9.20 -13.69
N THR A 128 10.86 -10.19 -13.43
CA THR A 128 12.30 -10.08 -13.69
C THR A 128 12.57 -9.93 -15.19
N ALA A 129 11.91 -10.73 -16.03
CA ALA A 129 12.07 -10.64 -17.47
C ALA A 129 11.55 -9.30 -18.05
N LEU A 130 10.47 -8.76 -17.47
CA LEU A 130 9.96 -7.43 -17.84
C LEU A 130 10.93 -6.33 -17.43
N ALA A 131 11.50 -6.41 -16.23
CA ALA A 131 12.49 -5.44 -15.77
C ALA A 131 13.76 -5.44 -16.64
N GLU A 132 14.26 -6.62 -17.05
CA GLU A 132 15.42 -6.75 -17.95
C GLU A 132 15.20 -6.08 -19.33
N LYS A 133 13.94 -5.90 -19.75
CA LYS A 133 13.57 -5.22 -21.00
C LYS A 133 13.30 -3.73 -20.83
N SER A 134 13.21 -3.23 -19.60
CA SER A 134 12.98 -1.81 -19.33
C SER A 134 14.24 -1.00 -19.54
N GLU A 135 14.08 0.32 -19.77
CA GLU A 135 15.19 1.24 -19.86
C GLU A 135 16.06 1.18 -18.60
N GLY A 136 17.36 0.98 -18.80
CA GLY A 136 18.31 0.79 -17.69
C GLY A 136 18.05 -0.43 -16.81
N LYS A 137 17.13 -1.32 -17.18
CA LYS A 137 16.70 -2.49 -16.38
C LYS A 137 16.20 -2.13 -14.97
N LEU A 138 15.63 -0.95 -14.83
CA LEU A 138 15.32 -0.33 -13.55
C LEU A 138 13.94 -0.66 -13.02
N SER A 139 12.97 -1.01 -13.89
CA SER A 139 11.57 -1.01 -13.48
C SER A 139 10.74 -2.12 -14.09
N ILE A 140 9.66 -2.44 -13.43
CA ILE A 140 8.62 -3.37 -13.88
C ILE A 140 7.45 -2.53 -14.40
N PRO A 141 7.02 -2.69 -15.66
CA PRO A 141 5.84 -2.00 -16.18
C PRO A 141 4.59 -2.40 -15.39
N PRO A 142 3.58 -1.52 -15.33
CA PRO A 142 2.33 -1.85 -14.66
C PRO A 142 1.60 -2.98 -15.40
N PRO A 143 0.91 -3.89 -14.67
CA PRO A 143 -0.04 -4.81 -15.29
C PRO A 143 -1.27 -4.07 -15.81
N SER A 144 -2.13 -4.75 -16.56
CA SER A 144 -3.37 -4.15 -17.04
C SER A 144 -4.33 -3.83 -15.90
N PRO A 145 -5.23 -2.84 -16.05
CA PRO A 145 -6.23 -2.49 -15.04
C PRO A 145 -7.11 -3.65 -14.59
N GLU A 146 -7.41 -4.59 -15.48
CA GLU A 146 -8.21 -5.78 -15.20
C GLU A 146 -7.53 -6.68 -14.16
N ALA A 147 -6.18 -6.73 -14.16
CA ALA A 147 -5.42 -7.47 -13.16
C ALA A 147 -5.66 -6.95 -11.73
N PHE A 148 -6.04 -5.69 -11.58
CA PHE A 148 -6.41 -5.06 -10.31
C PHE A 148 -7.94 -5.12 -10.03
N GLY A 149 -8.72 -5.81 -10.86
CA GLY A 149 -10.18 -5.89 -10.74
C GLY A 149 -10.92 -4.63 -11.20
N VAL A 150 -10.33 -3.86 -12.14
CA VAL A 150 -10.94 -2.66 -12.71
C VAL A 150 -11.46 -2.97 -14.12
N PHE A 151 -12.75 -3.27 -14.22
CA PHE A 151 -13.39 -3.70 -15.47
C PHE A 151 -14.23 -2.60 -16.16
N ASP A 152 -14.59 -1.54 -15.44
CA ASP A 152 -15.26 -0.38 -16.06
C ASP A 152 -14.30 0.29 -17.03
N ILE A 153 -14.73 0.45 -18.29
CA ILE A 153 -13.89 0.96 -19.38
C ILE A 153 -13.34 2.36 -19.07
N ARG A 154 -14.16 3.26 -18.50
CA ARG A 154 -13.73 4.63 -18.21
C ARG A 154 -12.72 4.64 -17.08
N LYS A 155 -12.99 3.91 -15.99
CA LYS A 155 -12.05 3.76 -14.87
C LYS A 155 -10.77 3.07 -15.32
N SER A 156 -10.83 2.05 -16.18
CA SER A 156 -9.69 1.35 -16.74
C SER A 156 -8.78 2.29 -17.54
N LEU A 157 -9.33 3.12 -18.41
CA LEU A 157 -8.56 4.12 -19.17
C LEU A 157 -7.91 5.17 -18.25
N ILE A 158 -8.64 5.66 -17.25
CA ILE A 158 -8.10 6.60 -16.26
C ILE A 158 -6.96 5.95 -15.47
N LEU A 159 -7.15 4.71 -14.99
CA LEU A 159 -6.13 3.98 -14.26
C LEU A 159 -4.87 3.79 -15.12
N ALA A 160 -5.02 3.23 -16.32
CA ALA A 160 -3.92 2.97 -17.24
C ALA A 160 -3.10 4.24 -17.56
N SER A 161 -3.75 5.40 -17.68
CA SER A 161 -3.07 6.67 -17.97
C SER A 161 -2.23 7.22 -16.82
N LYS A 162 -2.46 6.75 -15.58
CA LYS A 162 -1.80 7.25 -14.37
C LYS A 162 -0.81 6.29 -13.75
N LEU A 163 -0.88 5.00 -14.09
CA LEU A 163 0.08 4.02 -13.61
C LEU A 163 1.48 4.33 -14.14
N THR A 164 2.48 4.10 -13.32
CA THR A 164 3.90 4.30 -13.67
C THR A 164 4.71 3.03 -13.45
N PRO A 165 5.79 2.79 -14.21
CA PRO A 165 6.71 1.68 -13.93
C PRO A 165 7.21 1.73 -12.50
N HIS A 166 7.38 0.57 -11.86
CA HIS A 166 7.77 0.44 -10.46
C HIS A 166 9.23 -0.03 -10.34
N PRO A 167 10.08 0.59 -9.49
CA PRO A 167 11.47 0.18 -9.32
C PRO A 167 11.60 -1.29 -8.95
N VAL A 168 12.32 -2.08 -9.75
CA VAL A 168 12.50 -3.52 -9.50
C VAL A 168 13.34 -3.79 -8.23
N SER A 169 14.21 -2.86 -7.88
CA SER A 169 15.05 -2.92 -6.67
C SER A 169 14.21 -3.07 -5.39
N THR A 170 13.07 -2.42 -5.29
CA THR A 170 12.17 -2.51 -4.12
C THR A 170 11.55 -3.90 -3.96
N PHE A 171 11.31 -4.64 -5.07
CA PHE A 171 10.84 -6.02 -5.02
C PHE A 171 11.92 -7.01 -4.58
N LYS A 172 13.19 -6.63 -4.73
CA LYS A 172 14.36 -7.41 -4.30
C LYS A 172 14.85 -7.02 -2.89
N SER A 173 14.47 -5.83 -2.41
CA SER A 173 14.86 -5.33 -1.08
C SER A 173 14.19 -6.14 0.02
N LYS A 174 14.94 -6.48 1.06
CA LYS A 174 14.43 -7.17 2.24
C LYS A 174 13.83 -6.17 3.22
N LEU A 175 12.71 -6.52 3.81
CA LEU A 175 12.17 -5.82 4.96
C LEU A 175 12.95 -6.27 6.22
N ASN A 176 13.57 -5.34 6.93
CA ASN A 176 14.24 -5.61 8.18
C ASN A 176 13.44 -4.96 9.31
N LEU A 177 12.92 -5.77 10.21
CA LEU A 177 12.18 -5.35 11.40
C LEU A 177 12.96 -5.74 12.65
N GLU A 178 12.99 -4.85 13.63
CA GLU A 178 13.54 -5.11 14.98
C GLU A 178 12.50 -5.76 15.89
N ASN A 179 11.22 -5.54 15.60
CA ASN A 179 10.08 -6.04 16.35
C ASN A 179 9.22 -7.00 15.51
N GLU A 180 8.28 -7.68 16.15
CA GLU A 180 7.26 -8.47 15.45
C GLU A 180 6.39 -7.55 14.57
N ILE A 181 5.91 -8.10 13.46
CA ILE A 181 5.05 -7.36 12.54
C ILE A 181 3.84 -6.76 13.28
N GLY A 182 3.61 -5.47 13.04
CA GLY A 182 2.57 -4.69 13.73
C GLY A 182 3.05 -4.09 15.05
N ASN A 183 4.22 -4.46 15.57
CA ASN A 183 4.92 -3.86 16.71
C ASN A 183 4.01 -3.63 17.95
N GLY A 184 3.06 -4.53 18.21
CA GLY A 184 2.10 -4.42 19.33
C GLY A 184 1.05 -3.33 19.17
N LEU A 185 0.90 -2.72 17.98
CA LEU A 185 -0.16 -1.78 17.66
C LEU A 185 -1.50 -2.48 17.43
N SER A 186 -2.59 -1.72 17.48
CA SER A 186 -3.89 -2.18 16.99
C SER A 186 -3.82 -2.39 15.49
N VAL A 187 -4.04 -3.61 15.01
CA VAL A 187 -3.96 -3.98 13.59
C VAL A 187 -5.31 -4.45 13.09
N SER A 188 -5.64 -4.14 11.86
CA SER A 188 -6.77 -4.72 11.11
C SER A 188 -6.35 -5.03 9.68
N TYR A 189 -6.92 -6.08 9.09
CA TYR A 189 -6.68 -6.43 7.70
C TYR A 189 -7.99 -6.43 6.91
N ILE A 190 -7.98 -5.86 5.71
CA ILE A 190 -9.10 -5.85 4.77
C ILE A 190 -8.75 -6.76 3.60
N PHE A 191 -9.57 -7.77 3.33
CA PHE A 191 -9.52 -8.57 2.11
C PHE A 191 -10.45 -7.99 1.05
N CYS A 192 -9.94 -7.73 -0.15
CA CYS A 192 -10.74 -7.54 -1.35
C CYS A 192 -11.06 -8.91 -1.95
N THR A 193 -12.36 -9.22 -2.16
CA THR A 193 -12.80 -10.59 -2.41
C THR A 193 -13.41 -10.84 -3.79
N ASP A 194 -13.63 -9.79 -4.59
CA ASP A 194 -14.31 -9.93 -5.89
C ASP A 194 -13.79 -8.94 -6.96
N PRO A 195 -12.86 -9.38 -7.82
CA PRO A 195 -12.11 -10.64 -7.78
C PRO A 195 -10.96 -10.62 -6.76
N VAL A 196 -10.55 -11.80 -6.32
CA VAL A 196 -9.38 -11.97 -5.47
C VAL A 196 -8.10 -11.71 -6.27
N TYR A 197 -7.19 -10.89 -5.72
CA TYR A 197 -5.87 -10.65 -6.31
C TYR A 197 -4.89 -11.76 -5.92
N GLN A 198 -4.68 -12.72 -6.83
CA GLN A 198 -3.94 -13.96 -6.57
C GLN A 198 -2.48 -13.76 -6.13
N SER A 199 -1.84 -12.67 -6.56
CA SER A 199 -0.45 -12.36 -6.18
C SER A 199 -0.25 -12.17 -4.66
N LEU A 200 -1.32 -12.02 -3.88
CA LEU A 200 -1.28 -11.84 -2.42
C LEU A 200 -1.73 -13.08 -1.63
N GLU A 201 -1.92 -14.24 -2.28
CA GLU A 201 -2.44 -15.41 -1.58
C GLU A 201 -1.54 -15.86 -0.42
N SER A 202 -0.21 -15.79 -0.56
CA SER A 202 0.73 -16.07 0.53
C SER A 202 0.52 -15.15 1.74
N SER A 203 0.29 -13.86 1.51
CA SER A 203 -0.03 -12.89 2.56
C SER A 203 -1.38 -13.19 3.21
N ARG A 204 -2.41 -13.52 2.43
CA ARG A 204 -3.74 -13.92 2.92
C ARG A 204 -3.68 -15.16 3.82
N VAL A 205 -2.88 -16.16 3.42
CA VAL A 205 -2.64 -17.36 4.24
C VAL A 205 -1.94 -17.00 5.55
N SER A 206 -0.96 -16.10 5.51
CA SER A 206 -0.24 -15.64 6.71
C SER A 206 -1.17 -14.90 7.67
N VAL A 207 -1.99 -13.95 7.16
CA VAL A 207 -2.93 -13.17 7.96
C VAL A 207 -3.97 -14.04 8.65
N ARG A 208 -4.47 -15.11 8.02
CA ARG A 208 -5.42 -16.04 8.63
C ARG A 208 -4.85 -16.80 9.84
N LYS A 209 -3.52 -16.85 9.96
CA LYS A 209 -2.81 -17.45 11.11
C LYS A 209 -2.50 -16.42 12.20
N MET A 210 -2.62 -15.13 11.89
CA MET A 210 -2.46 -14.04 12.83
C MET A 210 -3.80 -13.78 13.54
N ASN A 211 -3.74 -13.39 14.79
CA ASN A 211 -4.94 -13.08 15.55
C ASN A 211 -5.41 -11.62 15.30
N TRP A 212 -5.39 -11.17 14.05
CA TRP A 212 -5.82 -9.84 13.66
C TRP A 212 -7.29 -9.84 13.23
N PRO A 213 -8.06 -8.81 13.58
CA PRO A 213 -9.38 -8.59 13.00
C PRO A 213 -9.32 -8.53 11.47
N ILE A 214 -10.12 -9.38 10.82
CA ILE A 214 -10.22 -9.46 9.36
C ILE A 214 -11.58 -8.92 8.94
N PHE A 215 -11.58 -8.07 7.94
CA PHE A 215 -12.75 -7.51 7.29
C PHE A 215 -12.73 -7.87 5.81
N GLU A 216 -13.90 -8.02 5.21
CA GLU A 216 -14.04 -8.30 3.80
C GLU A 216 -14.73 -7.16 3.07
N LEU A 217 -14.22 -6.84 1.88
CA LEU A 217 -14.80 -5.89 0.96
C LEU A 217 -15.06 -6.61 -0.38
N LYS A 218 -16.32 -6.72 -0.76
CA LYS A 218 -16.71 -7.34 -2.03
C LYS A 218 -16.40 -6.40 -3.19
N ALA A 219 -15.13 -6.32 -3.53
CA ALA A 219 -14.56 -5.51 -4.60
C ALA A 219 -13.22 -6.10 -5.04
N GLY A 220 -12.69 -5.67 -6.19
CA GLY A 220 -11.35 -6.01 -6.64
C GLY A 220 -10.25 -5.28 -5.89
N HIS A 221 -9.01 -5.62 -6.20
CA HIS A 221 -7.81 -5.13 -5.51
C HIS A 221 -7.73 -3.60 -5.38
N ASN A 222 -8.15 -2.85 -6.40
CA ASN A 222 -8.19 -1.38 -6.39
C ASN A 222 -9.55 -0.83 -5.89
N ALA A 223 -10.09 -1.40 -4.79
CA ALA A 223 -11.39 -1.01 -4.23
C ALA A 223 -11.48 0.48 -3.85
N MET A 224 -10.38 1.09 -3.38
CA MET A 224 -10.35 2.52 -3.08
C MET A 224 -10.67 3.40 -4.31
N PHE A 225 -10.43 2.89 -5.51
CA PHE A 225 -10.70 3.57 -6.78
C PHE A 225 -12.05 3.15 -7.39
N THR A 226 -12.43 1.87 -7.24
CA THR A 226 -13.67 1.35 -7.83
C THR A 226 -14.89 1.51 -6.93
N HIS A 227 -14.69 1.39 -5.60
CA HIS A 227 -15.73 1.38 -4.55
C HIS A 227 -15.34 2.32 -3.37
N PRO A 228 -15.13 3.64 -3.63
CA PRO A 228 -14.62 4.56 -2.61
C PRO A 228 -15.56 4.74 -1.41
N LYS A 229 -16.87 4.68 -1.61
CA LYS A 229 -17.87 4.82 -0.53
C LYS A 229 -17.86 3.61 0.40
N GLU A 230 -17.81 2.41 -0.16
CA GLU A 230 -17.72 1.15 0.59
C GLU A 230 -16.40 1.07 1.34
N THR A 231 -15.31 1.53 0.71
CA THR A 231 -13.99 1.65 1.33
C THR A 231 -14.04 2.61 2.52
N LEU A 232 -14.61 3.81 2.36
CA LEU A 232 -14.82 4.75 3.46
C LEU A 232 -15.58 4.11 4.61
N ASN A 233 -16.75 3.52 4.33
CA ASN A 233 -17.62 2.92 5.36
C ASN A 233 -16.88 1.85 6.15
N LEU A 234 -16.06 1.06 5.49
CA LEU A 234 -15.26 0.02 6.13
C LEU A 234 -14.15 0.61 6.99
N LEU A 235 -13.40 1.61 6.50
CA LEU A 235 -12.39 2.32 7.28
C LEU A 235 -13.02 2.96 8.53
N MET A 236 -14.16 3.61 8.40
CA MET A 236 -14.88 4.22 9.53
C MET A 236 -15.29 3.17 10.57
N LYS A 237 -15.78 2.00 10.13
CA LYS A 237 -16.13 0.88 11.03
C LYS A 237 -14.92 0.33 11.79
N ILE A 238 -13.74 0.31 11.15
CA ILE A 238 -12.50 -0.20 11.74
C ILE A 238 -11.92 0.80 12.76
N CYS A 239 -12.16 2.09 12.56
CA CYS A 239 -11.56 3.17 13.35
C CYS A 239 -12.41 3.65 14.52
N ASN A 240 -13.68 3.24 14.56
CA ASN A 240 -14.60 3.48 15.69
C ASN A 240 -14.67 2.27 16.62
#